data_8c060ed2dddb257d2e6a6f111d3bc0b1
#
_entry.id   8c060ed2dddb257d2e6a6f111d3bc0b1
#
_cell.length_a   1.000
_cell.length_b   1.000
_cell.length_c   1.000
_cell.angle_alpha   90.00
_cell.angle_beta   90.00
_cell.angle_gamma   90.00
#
_symmetry.space_group_name_H-M   'P 1'
#
loop_
_entity.id
_entity.type
_entity.pdbx_description
1 polymer ?
#
loop_
_entity_poly.entity_id
_entity_poly.type
_entity_poly.pdbx_seq_one_letter_code
_entity_poly.pdbx_strand_id
1 'polypeptide(L)'
;MRLVAILLFSMALISCSPQFRPGGDRTAIPTLKADNLVTADQVSLPVRQWPAKDGQANAILIALHGFNDYSLAFDHPASWWAEAGLTVYAYDQRGFGQAPHIGLWS
;
A
#
# COMPACT_ATOMS: atom_id res chain seq x y z
N MET A 1 27.28 14.03 -35.92
CA MET A 1 27.38 13.04 -34.80
C MET A 1 27.09 13.66 -33.43
N ARG A 2 27.67 14.80 -33.05
CA ARG A 2 27.44 15.41 -31.71
C ARG A 2 25.98 15.83 -31.46
N LEU A 3 25.29 16.41 -32.44
CA LEU A 3 23.87 16.81 -32.34
C LEU A 3 22.91 15.60 -32.15
N VAL A 4 23.18 14.50 -32.87
CA VAL A 4 22.37 13.25 -32.74
C VAL A 4 22.57 12.64 -31.36
N ALA A 5 23.78 12.63 -30.84
CA ALA A 5 24.07 12.13 -29.48
C ALA A 5 23.38 12.97 -28.38
N ILE A 6 23.34 14.30 -28.55
CA ILE A 6 22.63 15.21 -27.63
C ILE A 6 21.10 14.95 -27.68
N LEU A 7 20.54 14.77 -28.87
CA LEU A 7 19.11 14.45 -29.04
C LEU A 7 18.74 13.11 -28.42
N LEU A 8 19.54 12.08 -28.62
CA LEU A 8 19.31 10.76 -28.01
C LEU A 8 19.44 10.80 -26.47
N PHE A 9 20.41 11.56 -25.95
CA PHE A 9 20.57 11.75 -24.52
C PHE A 9 19.39 12.53 -23.90
N SER A 10 18.89 13.57 -24.59
CA SER A 10 17.71 14.32 -24.14
C SER A 10 16.43 13.48 -24.14
N MET A 11 16.25 12.57 -25.09
CA MET A 11 15.12 11.63 -25.12
C MET A 11 15.18 10.63 -23.97
N ALA A 12 16.37 10.20 -23.55
CA ALA A 12 16.53 9.29 -22.42
C ALA A 12 16.12 9.92 -21.07
N LEU A 13 16.22 11.25 -20.93
CA LEU A 13 15.83 11.96 -19.70
C LEU A 13 14.32 12.10 -19.52
N ILE A 14 13.51 11.91 -20.56
CA ILE A 14 12.04 11.99 -20.51
C ILE A 14 11.42 10.65 -20.05
N SER A 15 12.21 9.59 -20.00
CA SER A 15 11.77 8.21 -19.75
C SER A 15 11.32 7.92 -18.31
N CYS A 16 11.55 8.83 -17.34
CA CYS A 16 11.26 8.61 -15.93
C CYS A 16 10.08 9.44 -15.41
N SER A 17 9.04 9.65 -16.20
CA SER A 17 7.82 10.30 -15.70
C SER A 17 7.04 9.33 -14.81
N PRO A 18 6.65 9.73 -13.57
CA PRO A 18 5.78 8.91 -12.74
C PRO A 18 4.44 8.71 -13.45
N GLN A 19 3.98 7.46 -13.46
CA GLN A 19 2.66 7.13 -13.99
C GLN A 19 1.62 7.45 -12.93
N PHE A 20 0.74 8.37 -13.22
CA PHE A 20 -0.30 8.82 -12.31
C PHE A 20 -1.66 8.24 -12.71
N ARG A 21 -2.40 7.72 -11.74
CA ARG A 21 -3.79 7.30 -11.89
C ARG A 21 -4.65 8.07 -10.90
N PRO A 22 -5.52 8.98 -11.34
CA PRO A 22 -6.44 9.68 -10.45
C PRO A 22 -7.32 8.69 -9.67
N GLY A 23 -7.59 8.98 -8.40
CA GLY A 23 -8.61 8.26 -7.64
C GLY A 23 -9.98 8.40 -8.28
N GLY A 24 -10.86 7.41 -8.05
CA GLY A 24 -12.25 7.47 -8.46
C GLY A 24 -13.09 8.38 -7.57
N ASP A 25 -14.38 8.51 -7.92
CA ASP A 25 -15.34 9.28 -7.14
C ASP A 25 -15.52 8.68 -5.74
N ARG A 26 -15.39 9.51 -4.71
CA ARG A 26 -15.50 9.12 -3.30
C ARG A 26 -16.96 9.08 -2.85
N THR A 27 -17.72 8.12 -3.34
CA THR A 27 -19.17 8.00 -3.08
C THR A 27 -19.54 6.89 -2.10
N ALA A 28 -18.64 5.95 -1.84
CA ALA A 28 -18.89 4.83 -0.92
C ALA A 28 -18.40 5.16 0.50
N ILE A 29 -19.01 4.51 1.48
CA ILE A 29 -18.52 4.51 2.86
C ILE A 29 -17.38 3.50 2.94
N PRO A 30 -16.15 3.88 3.36
CA PRO A 30 -15.06 2.95 3.52
C PRO A 30 -15.43 1.81 4.47
N THR A 31 -15.10 0.58 4.09
CA THR A 31 -15.48 -0.61 4.86
C THR A 31 -14.29 -1.55 5.00
N LEU A 32 -13.96 -1.88 6.25
CA LEU A 32 -12.97 -2.92 6.56
C LEU A 32 -13.66 -4.28 6.56
N LYS A 33 -13.13 -5.21 5.78
CA LYS A 33 -13.51 -6.63 5.75
C LYS A 33 -12.38 -7.47 6.34
N ALA A 34 -12.58 -8.79 6.40
CA ALA A 34 -11.60 -9.71 7.00
C ALA A 34 -10.20 -9.63 6.33
N ASP A 35 -10.16 -9.46 5.01
CA ASP A 35 -8.94 -9.55 4.19
C ASP A 35 -8.72 -8.33 3.28
N ASN A 36 -9.61 -7.35 3.31
CA ASN A 36 -9.47 -6.16 2.49
C ASN A 36 -10.18 -4.93 3.08
N LEU A 37 -9.66 -3.76 2.71
CA LEU A 37 -10.24 -2.45 2.95
C LEU A 37 -10.85 -1.93 1.64
N VAL A 38 -12.15 -1.76 1.60
CA VAL A 38 -12.82 -1.07 0.48
C VAL A 38 -12.83 0.42 0.77
N THR A 39 -12.23 1.19 -0.11
CA THR A 39 -12.09 2.66 0.03
C THR A 39 -13.32 3.40 -0.47
N ALA A 40 -13.40 4.72 -0.23
CA ALA A 40 -14.53 5.54 -0.65
C ALA A 40 -14.76 5.58 -2.17
N ASP A 41 -13.71 5.38 -2.96
CA ASP A 41 -13.75 5.23 -4.41
C ASP A 41 -13.80 3.76 -4.88
N GLN A 42 -14.24 2.88 -3.97
CA GLN A 42 -14.52 1.45 -4.21
C GLN A 42 -13.28 0.62 -4.62
N VAL A 43 -12.08 1.11 -4.37
CA VAL A 43 -10.87 0.31 -4.55
C VAL A 43 -10.72 -0.64 -3.38
N SER A 44 -10.48 -1.92 -3.66
CA SER A 44 -10.22 -2.95 -2.65
C SER A 44 -8.71 -3.07 -2.42
N LEU A 45 -8.27 -2.81 -1.20
CA LEU A 45 -6.87 -2.92 -0.77
C LEU A 45 -6.71 -4.13 0.14
N PRO A 46 -5.78 -5.05 -0.16
CA PRO A 46 -5.51 -6.21 0.69
C PRO A 46 -5.11 -5.78 2.10
N VAL A 47 -5.68 -6.43 3.12
CA VAL A 47 -5.39 -6.18 4.53
C VAL A 47 -4.88 -7.47 5.17
N ARG A 48 -3.86 -7.35 6.01
CA ARG A 48 -3.40 -8.37 6.94
C ARG A 48 -3.77 -7.98 8.35
N GLN A 49 -4.13 -8.98 9.15
CA GLN A 49 -4.50 -8.78 10.53
C GLN A 49 -3.73 -9.76 11.41
N TRP A 50 -3.26 -9.25 12.54
CA TRP A 50 -2.66 -10.04 13.62
C TRP A 50 -3.44 -9.71 14.90
N PRO A 51 -4.45 -10.53 15.26
CA PRO A 51 -5.23 -10.31 16.47
C PRO A 51 -4.35 -10.44 17.71
N ALA A 52 -4.67 -9.65 18.75
CA ALA A 52 -4.06 -9.82 20.07
C ALA A 52 -4.21 -11.28 20.56
N LYS A 53 -3.16 -11.84 21.14
CA LYS A 53 -3.04 -13.25 21.53
C LYS A 53 -4.25 -13.76 22.33
N ASP A 54 -4.72 -12.98 23.29
CA ASP A 54 -5.81 -13.39 24.18
C ASP A 54 -7.20 -12.96 23.67
N GLY A 55 -7.30 -12.48 22.42
CA GLY A 55 -8.53 -11.99 21.82
C GLY A 55 -9.04 -10.66 22.38
N GLN A 56 -8.37 -10.10 23.38
CA GLN A 56 -8.67 -8.78 23.95
C GLN A 56 -7.51 -7.82 23.67
N ALA A 57 -7.73 -6.87 22.77
CA ALA A 57 -6.71 -5.90 22.41
C ALA A 57 -6.63 -4.78 23.46
N ASN A 58 -5.44 -4.51 23.99
CA ASN A 58 -5.15 -3.34 24.78
C ASN A 58 -5.12 -2.05 23.94
N ALA A 59 -4.74 -2.21 22.67
CA ALA A 59 -4.75 -1.14 21.66
C ALA A 59 -4.78 -1.74 20.25
N ILE A 60 -5.12 -0.89 19.28
CA ILE A 60 -5.05 -1.20 17.84
C ILE A 60 -3.86 -0.45 17.24
N LEU A 61 -3.04 -1.15 16.48
CA LEU A 61 -1.93 -0.60 15.74
C LEU A 61 -2.19 -0.72 14.23
N ILE A 62 -2.12 0.40 13.52
CA ILE A 62 -2.18 0.43 12.06
C ILE A 62 -0.77 0.65 11.55
N ALA A 63 -0.22 -0.34 10.84
CA ALA A 63 1.11 -0.31 10.27
C ALA A 63 1.06 0.05 8.78
N LEU A 64 1.80 1.08 8.40
CA LEU A 64 1.89 1.55 7.02
C LEU A 64 3.30 1.25 6.49
N HIS A 65 3.38 0.49 5.39
CA HIS A 65 4.66 0.19 4.75
C HIS A 65 5.25 1.40 4.03
N GLY A 66 6.56 1.36 3.82
CA GLY A 66 7.29 2.38 3.07
C GLY A 66 7.14 2.23 1.55
N PHE A 67 7.80 3.12 0.83
CA PHE A 67 7.87 3.08 -0.64
C PHE A 67 8.47 1.76 -1.13
N ASN A 68 7.87 1.18 -2.15
CA ASN A 68 8.30 -0.07 -2.79
C ASN A 68 8.30 -1.29 -1.86
N ASP A 69 7.41 -1.29 -0.86
CA ASP A 69 7.19 -2.36 0.10
C ASP A 69 5.71 -2.76 0.12
N TYR A 70 5.27 -3.61 1.03
CA TYR A 70 3.88 -4.04 1.19
C TYR A 70 3.61 -4.60 2.60
N SER A 71 2.37 -4.89 2.91
CA SER A 71 1.92 -5.25 4.26
C SER A 71 2.62 -6.48 4.88
N LEU A 72 3.13 -7.40 4.06
CA LEU A 72 3.84 -8.58 4.56
C LEU A 72 5.16 -8.26 5.27
N ALA A 73 5.76 -7.08 5.02
CA ALA A 73 6.95 -6.63 5.75
C ALA A 73 6.74 -6.58 7.27
N PHE A 74 5.49 -6.46 7.71
CA PHE A 74 5.13 -6.44 9.12
C PHE A 74 4.87 -7.82 9.74
N ASP A 75 4.98 -8.93 9.00
CA ASP A 75 4.60 -10.25 9.51
C ASP A 75 5.33 -10.60 10.81
N HIS A 76 6.63 -10.44 10.82
CA HIS A 76 7.43 -10.72 12.01
C HIS A 76 7.19 -9.71 13.16
N PRO A 77 7.32 -8.39 12.99
CA PRO A 77 7.08 -7.45 14.08
C PRO A 77 5.62 -7.43 14.54
N ALA A 78 4.64 -7.60 13.65
CA ALA A 78 3.22 -7.63 14.01
C ALA A 78 2.88 -8.84 14.88
N SER A 79 3.47 -10.00 14.60
CA SER A 79 3.32 -11.18 15.46
C SER A 79 3.83 -10.92 16.87
N TRP A 80 4.97 -10.25 17.01
CA TRP A 80 5.51 -9.87 18.31
C TRP A 80 4.62 -8.85 19.06
N TRP A 81 4.07 -7.85 18.35
CA TRP A 81 3.14 -6.90 18.94
C TRP A 81 1.80 -7.55 19.33
N ALA A 82 1.34 -8.53 18.56
CA ALA A 82 0.14 -9.30 18.89
C ALA A 82 0.32 -10.11 20.19
N GLU A 83 1.50 -10.72 20.39
CA GLU A 83 1.87 -11.37 21.66
C GLU A 83 1.89 -10.39 22.84
N ALA A 84 2.23 -9.11 22.60
CA ALA A 84 2.20 -8.04 23.59
C ALA A 84 0.79 -7.45 23.84
N GLY A 85 -0.26 -8.02 23.24
CA GLY A 85 -1.65 -7.61 23.45
C GLY A 85 -2.17 -6.52 22.52
N LEU A 86 -1.52 -6.31 21.36
CA LEU A 86 -1.99 -5.37 20.35
C LEU A 86 -2.70 -6.12 19.22
N THR A 87 -3.81 -5.59 18.73
CA THR A 87 -4.33 -6.04 17.42
C THR A 87 -3.71 -5.16 16.34
N VAL A 88 -3.03 -5.79 15.38
CA VAL A 88 -2.29 -5.10 14.32
C VAL A 88 -3.01 -5.25 13.00
N TYR A 89 -3.10 -4.17 12.25
CA TYR A 89 -3.57 -4.14 10.87
C TYR A 89 -2.49 -3.53 9.98
N ALA A 90 -2.25 -4.14 8.82
CA ALA A 90 -1.46 -3.55 7.76
C ALA A 90 -2.15 -3.79 6.42
N TYR A 91 -2.13 -2.83 5.53
CA TYR A 91 -2.71 -2.97 4.20
C TYR A 91 -1.71 -2.61 3.11
N ASP A 92 -1.89 -3.23 1.95
CA ASP A 92 -1.11 -2.86 0.78
C ASP A 92 -1.62 -1.52 0.24
N GLN A 93 -0.77 -0.50 0.29
CA GLN A 93 -1.12 0.83 -0.21
C GLN A 93 -1.31 0.78 -1.73
N ARG A 94 -2.07 1.73 -2.29
CA ARG A 94 -2.33 1.83 -3.73
C ARG A 94 -1.02 1.79 -4.51
N GLY A 95 -0.99 0.97 -5.57
CA GLY A 95 0.18 0.81 -6.42
C GLY A 95 1.27 -0.11 -5.88
N PHE A 96 1.07 -0.72 -4.70
CA PHE A 96 2.06 -1.60 -4.06
C PHE A 96 1.47 -2.96 -3.69
N GLY A 97 2.34 -3.96 -3.50
CA GLY A 97 1.97 -5.29 -3.07
C GLY A 97 0.98 -5.98 -3.99
N GLN A 98 -0.15 -6.39 -3.45
CA GLN A 98 -1.28 -6.98 -4.18
C GLN A 98 -2.43 -5.98 -4.42
N ALA A 99 -2.23 -4.71 -4.07
CA ALA A 99 -3.19 -3.67 -4.39
C ALA A 99 -3.33 -3.48 -5.91
N PRO A 100 -4.50 -3.03 -6.41
CA PRO A 100 -4.68 -2.78 -7.83
C PRO A 100 -3.70 -1.72 -8.37
N HIS A 101 -3.37 -1.85 -9.67
CA HIS A 101 -2.61 -0.86 -10.43
C HIS A 101 -1.18 -0.64 -9.91
N ILE A 102 -0.44 -1.74 -9.72
CA ILE A 102 0.96 -1.73 -9.26
C ILE A 102 1.79 -0.71 -10.07
N GLY A 103 2.58 0.09 -9.36
CA GLY A 103 3.46 1.08 -9.94
C GLY A 103 2.79 2.38 -10.39
N LEU A 104 1.47 2.53 -10.19
CA LEU A 104 0.75 3.76 -10.48
C LEU A 104 0.49 4.56 -9.20
N TRP A 105 0.77 5.86 -9.25
CA TRP A 105 0.45 6.79 -8.16
C TRP A 105 -1.01 7.23 -8.23
N SER A 106 -1.64 7.43 -7.07
CA SER A 106 -3.02 7.94 -6.95
C SER A 106 -3.17 8.92 -5.78
#